data_0e70c755dd5877c7520dcf8b5ed7f205
#
_entry.id   0e70c755dd5877c7520dcf8b5ed7f205
#
_cell.length_a   1.000
_cell.length_b   1.000
_cell.length_c   1.000
_cell.angle_alpha   90.00
_cell.angle_beta   90.00
_cell.angle_gamma   90.00
#
_symmetry.space_group_name_H-M   'P 1'
#
loop_
_entity.id
_entity.type
_entity.pdbx_description
1 polymer ?
#
loop_
_entity_poly.entity_id
_entity_poly.type
_entity_poly.pdbx_seq_one_letter_code
_entity_poly.pdbx_strand_id
1 'polypeptide(L)'
;MPYQPQPPMDANNTPGLAPRAQLPQNIEAEQSVLAACLLNGEVTEEAVMRLRPENFFRPAHRIIFEAIISLTNRHIPVDPIALADTLKSTGQLEAVGGRAYLAELADNTFSLTSWERHVDIVKRQSILRELVFAATQINALAYDAPDDLDQVVEEAEKTLFNVTEKRVSSSFRKMDELVSDAYEEISRLANQKDKMAGVPTGFKD
;
A
#
# COMPACT_ATOMS: atom_id res chain seq x y z
N MET A 1 -27.69 -37.18 13.10
CA MET A 1 -26.63 -37.50 12.11
C MET A 1 -25.37 -37.87 12.88
N PRO A 2 -24.74 -39.03 12.66
CA PRO A 2 -23.54 -39.42 13.37
C PRO A 2 -22.36 -38.56 12.92
N TYR A 3 -21.60 -38.09 13.88
CA TYR A 3 -20.34 -37.37 13.70
C TYR A 3 -19.35 -38.28 12.97
N GLN A 4 -18.90 -37.87 11.78
CA GLN A 4 -17.78 -38.52 11.09
C GLN A 4 -16.50 -37.77 11.49
N PRO A 5 -15.52 -38.44 12.16
CA PRO A 5 -14.23 -37.84 12.43
C PRO A 5 -13.52 -37.57 11.10
N GLN A 6 -13.01 -36.33 10.94
CA GLN A 6 -12.16 -36.00 9.82
C GLN A 6 -10.87 -36.85 9.90
N PRO A 7 -10.38 -37.34 8.74
CA PRO A 7 -9.10 -38.07 8.74
C PRO A 7 -7.97 -37.16 9.25
N PRO A 8 -6.97 -37.73 9.94
CA PRO A 8 -5.81 -36.97 10.40
C PRO A 8 -5.17 -36.25 9.20
N MET A 9 -4.87 -34.97 9.38
CA MET A 9 -4.11 -34.20 8.36
C MET A 9 -2.77 -34.89 8.17
N ASP A 10 -2.54 -35.44 6.99
CA ASP A 10 -1.25 -35.99 6.63
C ASP A 10 -0.19 -34.89 6.71
N ALA A 11 0.81 -35.07 7.55
CA ALA A 11 1.94 -34.16 7.71
C ALA A 11 2.70 -33.89 6.38
N ASN A 12 2.44 -34.70 5.35
CA ASN A 12 2.99 -34.55 4.00
C ASN A 12 2.07 -33.75 3.05
N ASN A 13 0.88 -33.37 3.46
CA ASN A 13 -0.06 -32.59 2.67
C ASN A 13 -0.25 -31.18 3.26
N THR A 14 0.76 -30.63 3.89
CA THR A 14 0.85 -29.19 4.11
C THR A 14 0.79 -28.58 2.72
N PRO A 15 -0.17 -27.67 2.40
CA PRO A 15 -0.16 -26.93 1.15
C PRO A 15 1.20 -26.26 1.08
N GLY A 16 2.10 -26.82 0.25
CA GLY A 16 3.51 -26.53 0.28
C GLY A 16 3.73 -25.04 0.22
N LEU A 17 4.61 -24.54 1.02
CA LEU A 17 5.39 -23.36 0.71
C LEU A 17 5.81 -23.52 -0.74
N ALA A 18 5.10 -22.85 -1.65
CA ALA A 18 5.36 -22.91 -3.08
C ALA A 18 6.85 -22.63 -3.29
N PRO A 19 7.55 -23.43 -4.11
CA PRO A 19 8.99 -23.33 -4.26
C PRO A 19 9.32 -21.90 -4.69
N ARG A 20 9.90 -21.10 -3.79
CA ARG A 20 10.42 -19.74 -4.00
C ARG A 20 9.51 -18.86 -4.89
N ALA A 21 8.25 -18.73 -4.53
CA ALA A 21 7.40 -17.71 -5.14
C ALA A 21 8.10 -16.35 -4.96
N GLN A 22 8.41 -15.69 -6.07
CA GLN A 22 8.94 -14.33 -6.01
C GLN A 22 7.97 -13.47 -5.23
N LEU A 23 8.51 -12.59 -4.37
CA LEU A 23 7.66 -11.64 -3.65
C LEU A 23 6.82 -10.83 -4.65
N PRO A 24 5.56 -10.54 -4.31
CA PRO A 24 4.68 -9.74 -5.16
C PRO A 24 5.33 -8.42 -5.57
N GLN A 25 5.48 -8.21 -6.89
CA GLN A 25 6.14 -7.03 -7.45
C GLN A 25 5.62 -6.73 -8.86
N ASN A 26 5.74 -5.49 -9.29
CA ASN A 26 5.54 -5.09 -10.67
C ASN A 26 6.48 -3.91 -10.99
N ILE A 27 7.67 -4.25 -11.49
CA ILE A 27 8.74 -3.28 -11.74
C ILE A 27 8.33 -2.27 -12.82
N GLU A 28 7.59 -2.70 -13.84
CA GLU A 28 7.11 -1.82 -14.90
C GLU A 28 6.15 -0.75 -14.37
N ALA A 29 5.25 -1.14 -13.46
CA ALA A 29 4.35 -0.18 -12.80
C ALA A 29 5.13 0.80 -11.91
N GLU A 30 6.16 0.33 -11.19
CA GLU A 30 7.01 1.20 -10.38
C GLU A 30 7.75 2.23 -11.25
N GLN A 31 8.38 1.79 -12.35
CA GLN A 31 9.04 2.66 -13.31
C GLN A 31 8.07 3.67 -13.93
N SER A 32 6.87 3.22 -14.27
CA SER A 32 5.83 4.07 -14.84
C SER A 32 5.39 5.18 -13.89
N VAL A 33 5.22 4.88 -12.60
CA VAL A 33 4.91 5.89 -11.57
C VAL A 33 6.04 6.90 -11.43
N LEU A 34 7.29 6.44 -11.34
CA LEU A 34 8.46 7.33 -11.22
C LEU A 34 8.62 8.21 -12.45
N ALA A 35 8.45 7.65 -13.66
CA ALA A 35 8.47 8.39 -14.90
C ALA A 35 7.39 9.49 -14.96
N ALA A 36 6.16 9.14 -14.55
CA ALA A 36 5.05 10.08 -14.51
C ALA A 36 5.32 11.24 -13.53
N CYS A 37 5.93 10.97 -12.38
CA CYS A 37 6.37 12.01 -11.46
C CYS A 37 7.44 12.96 -12.04
N LEU A 38 8.34 12.46 -12.88
CA LEU A 38 9.36 13.29 -13.54
C LEU A 38 8.81 14.18 -14.66
N LEU A 39 7.64 13.84 -15.20
CA LEU A 39 7.04 14.51 -16.35
C LEU A 39 5.92 15.50 -15.98
N ASN A 40 5.28 15.32 -14.81
CA ASN A 40 4.11 16.12 -14.44
C ASN A 40 4.06 16.36 -12.92
N GLY A 41 4.10 17.64 -12.53
CA GLY A 41 4.08 18.06 -11.12
C GLY A 41 2.77 17.72 -10.40
N GLU A 42 1.62 17.79 -11.06
CA GLU A 42 0.32 17.43 -10.46
C GLU A 42 0.29 15.93 -10.14
N VAL A 43 0.81 15.09 -11.04
CA VAL A 43 0.96 13.65 -10.79
C VAL A 43 1.91 13.39 -9.63
N THR A 44 2.98 14.17 -9.50
CA THR A 44 3.93 14.06 -8.41
C THR A 44 3.25 14.32 -7.07
N GLU A 45 2.52 15.41 -6.94
CA GLU A 45 1.81 15.75 -5.70
C GLU A 45 0.83 14.65 -5.32
N GLU A 46 0.05 14.14 -6.26
CA GLU A 46 -0.92 13.09 -5.99
C GLU A 46 -0.25 11.74 -5.68
N ALA A 47 0.82 11.38 -6.39
CA ALA A 47 1.57 10.15 -6.09
C ALA A 47 2.20 10.19 -4.69
N VAL A 48 2.75 11.33 -4.27
CA VAL A 48 3.33 11.54 -2.93
C VAL A 48 2.26 11.45 -1.82
N MET A 49 1.02 11.87 -2.09
CA MET A 49 -0.09 11.68 -1.15
C MET A 49 -0.53 10.22 -1.02
N ARG A 50 -0.45 9.44 -2.11
CA ARG A 50 -1.00 8.08 -2.18
C ARG A 50 0.01 6.97 -1.90
N LEU A 51 1.29 7.22 -2.13
CA LEU A 51 2.37 6.23 -1.99
C LEU A 51 3.40 6.67 -0.95
N ARG A 52 4.14 5.67 -0.48
CA ARG A 52 5.32 5.83 0.37
C ARG A 52 6.50 5.06 -0.22
N PRO A 53 7.76 5.38 0.12
CA PRO A 53 8.93 4.68 -0.39
C PRO A 53 8.85 3.15 -0.21
N GLU A 54 8.29 2.68 0.91
CA GLU A 54 8.16 1.26 1.25
C GLU A 54 7.23 0.50 0.30
N ASN A 55 6.36 1.22 -0.45
CA ASN A 55 5.48 0.59 -1.43
C ASN A 55 6.23 0.06 -2.64
N PHE A 56 7.42 0.57 -2.91
CA PHE A 56 8.26 0.10 -4.01
C PHE A 56 9.04 -1.14 -3.61
N PHE A 57 9.17 -2.09 -4.53
CA PHE A 57 9.92 -3.32 -4.33
C PHE A 57 11.43 -3.07 -4.48
N ARG A 58 11.84 -2.40 -5.58
CA ARG A 58 13.26 -2.13 -5.84
C ARG A 58 13.83 -1.10 -4.87
N PRO A 59 14.95 -1.39 -4.19
CA PRO A 59 15.59 -0.41 -3.31
C PRO A 59 15.91 0.91 -4.03
N ALA A 60 16.37 0.84 -5.28
CA ALA A 60 16.64 2.03 -6.09
C ALA A 60 15.40 2.91 -6.27
N HIS A 61 14.22 2.31 -6.51
CA HIS A 61 12.97 3.03 -6.66
C HIS A 61 12.51 3.69 -5.35
N ARG A 62 12.75 3.04 -4.21
CA ARG A 62 12.48 3.63 -2.87
C ARG A 62 13.28 4.90 -2.67
N ILE A 63 14.59 4.83 -2.94
CA ILE A 63 15.52 5.97 -2.82
C ILE A 63 15.11 7.11 -3.77
N ILE A 64 14.77 6.79 -5.02
CA ILE A 64 14.29 7.77 -6.00
C ILE A 64 13.02 8.44 -5.50
N PHE A 65 12.04 7.66 -5.03
CA PHE A 65 10.77 8.21 -4.56
C PHE A 65 10.92 9.04 -3.27
N GLU A 66 11.83 8.66 -2.37
CA GLU A 66 12.19 9.46 -1.20
C GLU A 66 12.78 10.82 -1.58
N ALA A 67 13.65 10.84 -2.60
CA ALA A 67 14.19 12.08 -3.13
C ALA A 67 13.11 12.95 -3.81
N ILE A 68 12.15 12.34 -4.52
CA ILE A 68 10.97 13.02 -5.07
C ILE A 68 10.15 13.68 -3.94
N ILE A 69 9.84 12.94 -2.87
CA ILE A 69 9.15 13.50 -1.69
C ILE A 69 9.91 14.68 -1.10
N SER A 70 11.23 14.56 -0.97
CA SER A 70 12.08 15.66 -0.44
C SER A 70 12.01 16.91 -1.30
N LEU A 71 12.06 16.78 -2.61
CA LEU A 71 11.92 17.90 -3.55
C LEU A 71 10.54 18.55 -3.46
N THR A 72 9.48 17.74 -3.47
CA THR A 72 8.08 18.18 -3.36
C THR A 72 7.84 18.97 -2.06
N ASN A 73 8.33 18.46 -0.92
CA ASN A 73 8.21 19.14 0.37
C ASN A 73 8.94 20.47 0.44
N ARG A 74 9.97 20.65 -0.39
CA ARG A 74 10.74 21.91 -0.53
C ARG A 74 10.19 22.80 -1.63
N HIS A 75 9.06 22.43 -2.26
CA HIS A 75 8.47 23.13 -3.40
C HIS A 75 9.42 23.32 -4.59
N ILE A 76 10.34 22.36 -4.78
CA ILE A 76 11.27 22.35 -5.91
C ILE A 76 10.65 21.47 -7.00
N PRO A 77 10.55 21.95 -8.25
CA PRO A 77 10.06 21.13 -9.36
C PRO A 77 10.86 19.83 -9.49
N VAL A 78 10.14 18.73 -9.66
CA VAL A 78 10.75 17.39 -9.81
C VAL A 78 11.07 17.20 -11.29
N ASP A 79 12.35 17.20 -11.62
CA ASP A 79 12.89 16.88 -12.93
C ASP A 79 14.15 15.99 -12.80
N PRO A 80 14.63 15.36 -13.86
CA PRO A 80 15.78 14.47 -13.80
C PRO A 80 17.06 15.13 -13.30
N ILE A 81 17.23 16.46 -13.52
CA ILE A 81 18.43 17.21 -13.12
C ILE A 81 18.38 17.48 -11.61
N ALA A 82 17.27 18.05 -11.13
CA ALA A 82 17.06 18.34 -9.71
C ALA A 82 17.12 17.05 -8.86
N LEU A 83 16.53 15.96 -9.38
CA LEU A 83 16.59 14.65 -8.74
C LEU A 83 18.02 14.09 -8.68
N ALA A 84 18.79 14.18 -9.78
CA ALA A 84 20.17 13.73 -9.82
C ALA A 84 21.06 14.53 -8.85
N ASP A 85 20.83 15.84 -8.73
CA ASP A 85 21.59 16.71 -7.80
C ASP A 85 21.26 16.38 -6.35
N THR A 86 19.99 16.18 -6.03
CA THR A 86 19.54 15.73 -4.70
C THR A 86 20.16 14.39 -4.33
N LEU A 87 20.10 13.39 -5.22
CA LEU A 87 20.69 12.07 -4.99
C LEU A 87 22.23 12.11 -4.89
N LYS A 88 22.86 13.03 -5.61
CA LYS A 88 24.32 13.25 -5.50
C LYS A 88 24.69 13.86 -4.14
N SER A 89 23.91 14.83 -3.67
CA SER A 89 24.18 15.49 -2.38
C SER A 89 24.04 14.52 -1.19
N THR A 90 23.17 13.51 -1.31
CA THR A 90 22.99 12.44 -0.31
C THR A 90 23.92 11.24 -0.52
N GLY A 91 24.76 11.25 -1.57
CA GLY A 91 25.65 10.13 -1.90
C GLY A 91 24.94 8.87 -2.45
N GLN A 92 23.66 8.99 -2.86
CA GLN A 92 22.83 7.85 -3.27
C GLN A 92 22.72 7.70 -4.80
N LEU A 93 23.30 8.61 -5.59
CA LEU A 93 23.14 8.62 -7.05
C LEU A 93 23.61 7.31 -7.70
N GLU A 94 24.74 6.75 -7.29
CA GLU A 94 25.26 5.50 -7.86
C GLU A 94 24.40 4.28 -7.45
N ALA A 95 23.85 4.30 -6.25
CA ALA A 95 22.99 3.22 -5.76
C ALA A 95 21.69 3.09 -6.54
N VAL A 96 21.23 4.15 -7.18
CA VAL A 96 20.02 4.13 -8.01
C VAL A 96 20.30 3.83 -9.49
N GLY A 97 21.56 3.67 -9.88
CA GLY A 97 21.97 3.43 -11.27
C GLY A 97 22.46 4.68 -12.01
N GLY A 98 22.81 5.72 -11.27
CA GLY A 98 23.39 6.95 -11.80
C GLY A 98 22.44 7.79 -12.63
N ARG A 99 22.99 8.81 -13.29
CA ARG A 99 22.22 9.69 -14.18
C ARG A 99 21.62 8.95 -15.37
N ALA A 100 22.27 7.88 -15.84
CA ALA A 100 21.81 7.10 -16.98
C ALA A 100 20.44 6.48 -16.70
N TYR A 101 20.25 5.90 -15.52
CA TYR A 101 18.96 5.31 -15.13
C TYR A 101 17.85 6.36 -14.96
N LEU A 102 18.18 7.53 -14.42
CA LEU A 102 17.21 8.63 -14.30
C LEU A 102 16.76 9.16 -15.67
N ALA A 103 17.69 9.23 -16.64
CA ALA A 103 17.37 9.58 -18.01
C ALA A 103 16.50 8.50 -18.69
N GLU A 104 16.83 7.22 -18.49
CA GLU A 104 16.04 6.10 -18.99
C GLU A 104 14.61 6.13 -18.41
N LEU A 105 14.44 6.44 -17.14
CA LEU A 105 13.11 6.61 -16.53
C LEU A 105 12.33 7.74 -17.16
N ALA A 106 12.97 8.88 -17.45
CA ALA A 106 12.32 10.05 -18.06
C ALA A 106 11.97 9.80 -19.54
N ASP A 107 12.76 9.01 -20.25
CA ASP A 107 12.52 8.66 -21.66
C ASP A 107 11.43 7.58 -21.82
N ASN A 108 11.15 6.82 -20.77
CA ASN A 108 10.10 5.83 -20.76
C ASN A 108 8.73 6.53 -20.75
N THR A 109 8.22 6.81 -21.93
CA THR A 109 6.89 7.38 -22.19
C THR A 109 5.78 6.36 -21.90
N PHE A 110 5.70 5.86 -20.67
CA PHE A 110 4.49 5.21 -20.21
C PHE A 110 3.37 6.25 -20.18
N SER A 111 2.23 5.90 -20.77
CA SER A 111 1.09 6.79 -20.93
C SER A 111 0.75 7.51 -19.61
N LEU A 112 0.91 8.82 -19.57
CA LEU A 112 0.44 9.68 -18.47
C LEU A 112 -1.05 9.46 -18.15
N THR A 113 -1.79 8.88 -19.08
CA THR A 113 -3.22 8.60 -18.93
C THR A 113 -3.51 7.42 -17.98
N SER A 114 -2.53 6.58 -17.64
CA SER A 114 -2.72 5.35 -16.85
C SER A 114 -1.96 5.35 -15.52
N TRP A 115 -1.35 6.48 -15.15
CA TRP A 115 -0.50 6.56 -13.96
C TRP A 115 -1.26 6.19 -12.66
N GLU A 116 -2.53 6.56 -12.51
CA GLU A 116 -3.36 6.21 -11.36
C GLU A 116 -3.47 4.70 -11.19
N ARG A 117 -3.70 3.99 -12.31
CA ARG A 117 -3.75 2.53 -12.31
C ARG A 117 -2.40 1.93 -11.90
N HIS A 118 -1.29 2.52 -12.31
CA HIS A 118 0.04 2.05 -11.92
C HIS A 118 0.30 2.30 -10.42
N VAL A 119 -0.14 3.42 -9.86
CA VAL A 119 -0.13 3.69 -8.42
C VAL A 119 -0.90 2.60 -7.67
N ASP A 120 -2.10 2.24 -8.12
CA ASP A 120 -2.91 1.19 -7.51
C ASP A 120 -2.25 -0.19 -7.59
N ILE A 121 -1.57 -0.50 -8.72
CA ILE A 121 -0.80 -1.74 -8.87
C ILE A 121 0.36 -1.77 -7.86
N VAL A 122 1.16 -0.71 -7.76
CA VAL A 122 2.29 -0.62 -6.81
C VAL A 122 1.79 -0.82 -5.38
N LYS A 123 0.72 -0.12 -4.99
CA LYS A 123 0.10 -0.24 -3.68
C LYS A 123 -0.41 -1.65 -3.40
N ARG A 124 -1.11 -2.25 -4.36
CA ARG A 124 -1.59 -3.63 -4.25
C ARG A 124 -0.44 -4.62 -4.03
N GLN A 125 0.65 -4.50 -4.80
CA GLN A 125 1.80 -5.39 -4.65
C GLN A 125 2.49 -5.20 -3.29
N SER A 126 2.54 -3.97 -2.77
CA SER A 126 3.06 -3.68 -1.42
C SER A 126 2.24 -4.38 -0.34
N ILE A 127 0.91 -4.27 -0.39
CA ILE A 127 0.01 -4.91 0.58
C ILE A 127 0.18 -6.44 0.54
N LEU A 128 0.30 -7.02 -0.65
CA LEU A 128 0.53 -8.46 -0.79
C LEU A 128 1.87 -8.88 -0.17
N ARG A 129 2.93 -8.07 -0.31
CA ARG A 129 4.22 -8.32 0.38
C ARG A 129 4.09 -8.24 1.88
N GLU A 130 3.39 -7.23 2.40
CA GLU A 130 3.15 -7.09 3.84
C GLU A 130 2.39 -8.29 4.40
N LEU A 131 1.38 -8.81 3.67
CA LEU A 131 0.68 -10.05 4.06
C LEU A 131 1.61 -11.27 4.08
N VAL A 132 2.52 -11.41 3.10
CA VAL A 132 3.51 -12.49 3.09
C VAL A 132 4.44 -12.39 4.31
N PHE A 133 4.91 -11.18 4.65
CA PHE A 133 5.74 -10.98 5.84
C PHE A 133 4.98 -11.25 7.13
N ALA A 134 3.74 -10.76 7.26
CA ALA A 134 2.89 -11.02 8.41
C ALA A 134 2.64 -12.53 8.60
N ALA A 135 2.33 -13.26 7.52
CA ALA A 135 2.16 -14.71 7.56
C ALA A 135 3.44 -15.43 8.00
N THR A 136 4.61 -14.95 7.57
CA THR A 136 5.91 -15.51 7.98
C THR A 136 6.16 -15.27 9.47
N GLN A 137 5.84 -14.08 9.99
CA GLN A 137 5.97 -13.75 11.40
C GLN A 137 5.02 -14.59 12.27
N ILE A 138 3.75 -14.70 11.86
CA ILE A 138 2.75 -15.52 12.55
C ILE A 138 3.18 -16.99 12.58
N ASN A 139 3.71 -17.48 11.45
CA ASN A 139 4.24 -18.84 11.36
C ASN A 139 5.41 -19.05 12.34
N ALA A 140 6.36 -18.13 12.44
CA ALA A 140 7.47 -18.19 13.38
C ALA A 140 6.98 -18.19 14.84
N LEU A 141 6.04 -17.28 15.20
CA LEU A 141 5.43 -17.23 16.53
C LEU A 141 4.80 -18.57 16.94
N ALA A 142 4.10 -19.23 16.00
CA ALA A 142 3.45 -20.51 16.26
C ALA A 142 4.45 -21.66 16.48
N TYR A 143 5.62 -21.64 15.81
CA TYR A 143 6.66 -22.64 15.98
C TYR A 143 7.49 -22.42 17.25
N ASP A 144 7.75 -21.18 17.64
CA ASP A 144 8.48 -20.84 18.88
C ASP A 144 7.63 -21.15 20.13
N ALA A 145 6.32 -21.28 19.96
CA ALA A 145 5.31 -21.71 20.94
C ALA A 145 5.68 -21.38 22.39
N PRO A 146 5.65 -20.11 22.82
CA PRO A 146 5.74 -19.79 24.24
C PRO A 146 4.58 -20.47 24.99
N ASP A 147 4.79 -20.81 26.27
CA ASP A 147 3.82 -21.53 27.11
C ASP A 147 2.46 -20.81 27.24
N ASP A 148 2.42 -19.51 26.87
CA ASP A 148 1.22 -18.67 26.87
C ASP A 148 0.59 -18.58 25.47
N LEU A 149 -0.43 -19.40 25.23
CA LEU A 149 -1.18 -19.39 23.96
C LEU A 149 -1.89 -18.06 23.71
N ASP A 150 -2.42 -17.42 24.76
CA ASP A 150 -3.19 -16.17 24.61
C ASP A 150 -2.28 -15.05 24.10
N GLN A 151 -1.03 -14.98 24.57
CA GLN A 151 -0.03 -14.03 24.08
C GLN A 151 0.31 -14.27 22.60
N VAL A 152 0.42 -15.52 22.16
CA VAL A 152 0.69 -15.84 20.74
C VAL A 152 -0.45 -15.38 19.84
N VAL A 153 -1.69 -15.62 20.28
CA VAL A 153 -2.88 -15.21 19.53
C VAL A 153 -2.98 -13.69 19.44
N GLU A 154 -2.77 -12.98 20.56
CA GLU A 154 -2.79 -11.50 20.58
C GLU A 154 -1.74 -10.89 19.64
N GLU A 155 -0.51 -11.42 19.64
CA GLU A 155 0.54 -10.89 18.75
C GLU A 155 0.29 -11.23 17.29
N ALA A 156 -0.33 -12.37 16.98
CA ALA A 156 -0.75 -12.73 15.63
C ALA A 156 -1.86 -11.81 15.14
N GLU A 157 -2.87 -11.54 15.96
CA GLU A 157 -3.95 -10.58 15.64
C GLU A 157 -3.42 -9.17 15.39
N LYS A 158 -2.53 -8.68 16.25
CA LYS A 158 -1.88 -7.40 16.12
C LYS A 158 -1.05 -7.29 14.83
N THR A 159 -0.32 -8.35 14.49
CA THR A 159 0.47 -8.42 13.25
C THR A 159 -0.42 -8.30 12.02
N LEU A 160 -1.54 -9.00 12.00
CA LEU A 160 -2.51 -8.94 10.89
C LEU A 160 -3.25 -7.60 10.86
N PHE A 161 -3.63 -7.08 12.03
CA PHE A 161 -4.31 -5.77 12.15
C PHE A 161 -3.46 -4.65 11.58
N ASN A 162 -2.15 -4.62 11.86
CA ASN A 162 -1.24 -3.61 11.32
C ASN A 162 -1.21 -3.56 9.79
N VAL A 163 -1.37 -4.71 9.11
CA VAL A 163 -1.45 -4.76 7.64
C VAL A 163 -2.79 -4.19 7.15
N THR A 164 -3.89 -4.51 7.85
CA THR A 164 -5.22 -4.07 7.45
C THR A 164 -5.47 -2.59 7.73
N GLU A 165 -4.95 -2.05 8.83
CA GLU A 165 -5.06 -0.64 9.18
C GLU A 165 -4.36 0.26 8.18
N LYS A 166 -3.15 -0.09 7.73
CA LYS A 166 -2.43 0.65 6.68
C LYS A 166 -3.21 0.72 5.37
N ARG A 167 -4.05 -0.26 5.08
CA ARG A 167 -4.94 -0.25 3.92
C ARG A 167 -6.02 0.82 4.03
N VAL A 168 -6.57 1.04 5.22
CA VAL A 168 -7.66 2.01 5.46
C VAL A 168 -7.12 3.42 5.54
N SER A 169 -6.00 3.65 6.23
CA SER A 169 -5.41 4.97 6.44
C SER A 169 -4.90 5.66 5.16
N SER A 170 -4.79 4.93 4.07
CA SER A 170 -4.30 5.46 2.79
C SER A 170 -5.41 5.99 1.86
N SER A 171 -6.66 5.99 2.26
CA SER A 171 -7.73 6.61 1.49
C SER A 171 -7.99 8.05 1.97
N PHE A 172 -7.02 8.94 1.69
CA PHE A 172 -7.30 10.36 1.71
C PHE A 172 -8.32 10.63 0.60
N ARG A 173 -9.54 11.01 0.99
CA ARG A 173 -10.56 11.50 0.07
C ARG A 173 -10.43 13.02 -0.01
N LYS A 174 -10.61 13.56 -1.20
CA LYS A 174 -10.64 15.01 -1.37
C LYS A 174 -11.76 15.61 -0.51
N MET A 175 -11.50 16.75 0.08
CA MET A 175 -12.47 17.40 0.97
C MET A 175 -13.80 17.74 0.26
N ASP A 176 -13.74 18.08 -1.02
CA ASP A 176 -14.90 18.32 -1.87
C ASP A 176 -15.79 17.09 -2.01
N GLU A 177 -15.20 15.89 -2.20
CA GLU A 177 -15.94 14.61 -2.23
C GLU A 177 -16.60 14.32 -0.87
N LEU A 178 -15.88 14.53 0.24
CA LEU A 178 -16.41 14.34 1.59
C LEU A 178 -17.56 15.30 1.89
N VAL A 179 -17.42 16.56 1.47
CA VAL A 179 -18.49 17.58 1.63
C VAL A 179 -19.71 17.23 0.78
N SER A 180 -19.49 16.76 -0.46
CA SER A 180 -20.59 16.35 -1.34
C SER A 180 -21.36 15.16 -0.76
N ASP A 181 -20.65 14.11 -0.31
CA ASP A 181 -21.27 12.94 0.32
C ASP A 181 -22.03 13.30 1.61
N ALA A 182 -21.43 14.17 2.44
CA ALA A 182 -22.08 14.64 3.66
C ALA A 182 -23.34 15.45 3.36
N TYR A 183 -23.32 16.29 2.32
CA TYR A 183 -24.48 17.07 1.90
C TYR A 183 -25.60 16.16 1.36
N GLU A 184 -25.27 15.15 0.56
CA GLU A 184 -26.22 14.16 0.06
C GLU A 184 -26.86 13.38 1.19
N GLU A 185 -26.08 12.93 2.19
CA GLU A 185 -26.58 12.19 3.34
C GLU A 185 -27.49 13.05 4.23
N ILE A 186 -27.11 14.31 4.50
CA ILE A 186 -27.95 15.28 5.23
C ILE A 186 -29.26 15.52 4.46
N SER A 187 -29.18 15.70 3.15
CA SER A 187 -30.37 15.92 2.31
C SER A 187 -31.27 14.70 2.30
N ARG A 188 -30.71 13.49 2.28
CA ARG A 188 -31.43 12.22 2.38
C ARG A 188 -32.14 12.09 3.72
N LEU A 189 -31.45 12.40 4.82
CA LEU A 189 -32.01 12.37 6.17
C LEU A 189 -33.10 13.43 6.37
N ALA A 190 -32.91 14.64 5.85
CA ALA A 190 -33.90 15.71 5.91
C ALA A 190 -35.18 15.39 5.15
N ASN A 191 -35.11 14.63 4.06
CA ASN A 191 -36.26 14.20 3.25
C ASN A 191 -36.94 12.95 3.80
N GLN A 192 -36.34 12.23 4.75
CA GLN A 192 -36.95 11.06 5.42
C GLN A 192 -37.80 11.52 6.64
N LYS A 193 -39.02 11.96 6.39
CA LYS A 193 -39.94 12.52 7.40
C LYS A 193 -40.40 11.53 8.48
N ASP A 194 -40.10 10.21 8.40
CA ASP A 194 -40.75 9.21 9.30
C ASP A 194 -39.90 7.96 9.58
N LYS A 195 -38.61 8.03 9.63
CA LYS A 195 -37.79 6.87 10.06
C LYS A 195 -36.82 7.28 11.16
N MET A 196 -37.01 6.67 12.35
CA MET A 196 -36.03 6.75 13.45
C MET A 196 -34.62 6.51 12.92
N ALA A 197 -33.73 7.49 13.15
CA ALA A 197 -32.32 7.34 12.93
C ALA A 197 -31.74 6.41 14.00
N GLY A 198 -31.64 5.11 13.72
CA GLY A 198 -31.10 4.11 14.65
C GLY A 198 -31.64 2.72 14.41
N VAL A 199 -31.07 1.74 15.09
CA VAL A 199 -31.57 0.36 15.11
C VAL A 199 -32.67 0.27 16.16
N PRO A 200 -33.93 -0.10 15.79
CA PRO A 200 -35.01 -0.24 16.77
C PRO A 200 -34.65 -1.33 17.77
N THR A 201 -34.65 -1.02 19.04
CA THR A 201 -34.32 -1.94 20.15
C THR A 201 -35.43 -2.97 20.39
N GLY A 202 -36.60 -2.78 19.80
CA GLY A 202 -37.76 -3.68 19.98
C GLY A 202 -38.50 -3.51 21.30
N PHE A 203 -38.04 -2.63 22.19
CA PHE A 203 -38.77 -2.30 23.40
C PHE A 203 -39.87 -1.27 23.06
N LYS A 204 -41.11 -1.59 23.48
CA LYS A 204 -42.23 -0.63 23.48
C LYS A 204 -42.29 -0.01 24.87
N ASP A 205 -42.32 1.31 24.93
CA ASP A 205 -42.65 2.04 26.15
C ASP A 205 -44.12 1.78 26.56
#